data_4f6f98b274af74e846492d04c028d08b
#
_entry.id   4f6f98b274af74e846492d04c028d08b
#
_cell.length_a   1.000
_cell.length_b   1.000
_cell.length_c   1.000
_cell.angle_alpha   90.00
_cell.angle_beta   90.00
_cell.angle_gamma   90.00
#
_symmetry.space_group_name_H-M   'P 1'
#
loop_
_entity.id
_entity.type
_entity.pdbx_description
1 polymer ?
#
loop_
_entity_poly.entity_id
_entity_poly.type
_entity_poly.pdbx_seq_one_letter_code
_entity_poly.pdbx_strand_id
1 'polypeptide(L)'
;FFIVGESIPQWSLDETHKLLNICPGLWNFKSQSHTVQIPNFLPAGNVSRPSIVSLMSGIYDAGLEINERESFWKGVFPTSFAHQMKRLGYQTIYWYGGNASYGNFYHFGKAQGFDRVESASIFCGPDAPKTWVGVYDHVFLENIEQQIKSINEPTFHFIYTTSNHGPYKMEDSLLDYDPEKVMPDVGEDLRSNKTRNKELATYRYSDKAIFTFVEAMKKAFPDSLFIVTGDHSNLFGSLNNTSLIRRDYTLRDTFCTVALLQHPDLNQDMIVSSKGTHMSLMPTIIEAIAPKGFEYYSIAPSLFEDQPETLVTPYQWITDSLIGDVRGDYGESNVATTEPVEPVRPI
;
A
#
# COMPACT_ATOMS: atom_id res chain seq x y z
N PHE A 1 12.31 4.98 -2.54
CA PHE A 1 11.75 3.68 -2.15
C PHE A 1 10.24 3.77 -2.15
N PHE A 2 9.58 2.99 -2.97
CA PHE A 2 8.13 2.91 -3.09
C PHE A 2 7.69 1.51 -2.62
N ILE A 3 7.23 1.41 -1.39
CA ILE A 3 6.90 0.16 -0.72
C ILE A 3 5.38 -0.01 -0.72
N VAL A 4 4.93 -1.07 -1.34
CA VAL A 4 3.53 -1.50 -1.37
C VAL A 4 3.40 -2.74 -0.51
N GLY A 5 2.75 -2.62 0.64
CA GLY A 5 2.46 -3.75 1.50
C GLY A 5 1.13 -4.41 1.12
N GLU A 6 1.09 -5.73 1.16
CA GLU A 6 -0.13 -6.50 0.93
C GLU A 6 -1.19 -6.17 1.98
N SER A 7 -2.36 -5.71 1.54
CA SER A 7 -3.55 -5.52 2.39
C SER A 7 -3.34 -4.65 3.64
N ILE A 8 -2.75 -3.44 3.49
CA ILE A 8 -2.54 -2.53 4.62
C ILE A 8 -3.69 -1.51 4.72
N PRO A 9 -4.64 -1.68 5.64
CA PRO A 9 -5.80 -0.81 5.74
C PRO A 9 -5.51 0.49 6.49
N GLN A 10 -6.18 1.57 6.10
CA GLN A 10 -6.08 2.88 6.76
C GLN A 10 -6.51 2.83 8.23
N TRP A 11 -7.53 2.04 8.58
CA TRP A 11 -8.04 1.95 9.94
C TRP A 11 -7.00 1.50 10.97
N SER A 12 -5.94 0.80 10.53
CA SER A 12 -4.85 0.37 11.43
C SER A 12 -4.09 1.55 12.06
N LEU A 13 -4.19 2.74 11.45
CA LEU A 13 -3.64 4.00 11.98
C LEU A 13 -4.66 4.84 12.75
N ASP A 14 -5.86 4.36 12.99
CA ASP A 14 -6.83 5.03 13.84
C ASP A 14 -6.51 4.76 15.32
N GLU A 15 -6.61 5.76 16.17
CA GLU A 15 -6.27 5.65 17.60
C GLU A 15 -7.07 4.55 18.32
N THR A 16 -8.33 4.33 17.89
CA THR A 16 -9.19 3.26 18.41
C THR A 16 -8.65 1.86 18.15
N HIS A 17 -7.86 1.66 17.09
CA HIS A 17 -7.28 0.37 16.73
C HIS A 17 -5.83 0.19 17.24
N LYS A 18 -5.23 1.25 17.77
CA LYS A 18 -3.86 1.23 18.29
C LYS A 18 -3.66 0.17 19.38
N LEU A 19 -4.68 -0.04 20.19
CA LEU A 19 -4.66 -1.05 21.25
C LEU A 19 -4.49 -2.49 20.72
N LEU A 20 -4.85 -2.75 19.44
CA LEU A 20 -4.61 -4.06 18.82
C LEU A 20 -3.12 -4.34 18.63
N ASN A 21 -2.28 -3.32 18.63
CA ASN A 21 -0.82 -3.42 18.49
C ASN A 21 -0.36 -4.31 17.33
N ILE A 22 -1.07 -4.24 16.21
CA ILE A 22 -0.80 -5.05 15.01
C ILE A 22 0.19 -4.40 14.05
N CYS A 23 0.42 -3.10 14.16
CA CYS A 23 1.31 -2.35 13.25
C CYS A 23 2.18 -1.32 14.00
N PRO A 24 2.98 -1.76 15.00
CA PRO A 24 3.83 -0.85 15.75
C PRO A 24 4.91 -0.18 14.91
N GLY A 25 5.39 -0.84 13.84
CA GLY A 25 6.34 -0.26 12.89
C GLY A 25 5.73 0.90 12.11
N LEU A 26 4.52 0.73 11.60
CA LEU A 26 3.77 1.76 10.89
C LEU A 26 3.46 2.97 11.79
N TRP A 27 3.06 2.72 13.04
CA TRP A 27 2.86 3.77 14.04
C TRP A 27 4.15 4.53 14.37
N ASN A 28 5.26 3.80 14.55
CA ASN A 28 6.57 4.42 14.77
C ASN A 28 6.97 5.28 13.57
N PHE A 29 6.82 4.77 12.35
CA PHE A 29 7.15 5.51 11.12
C PHE A 29 6.30 6.78 10.97
N LYS A 30 4.99 6.69 11.20
CA LYS A 30 4.07 7.84 11.22
C LYS A 30 4.50 8.91 12.22
N SER A 31 5.03 8.53 13.38
CA SER A 31 5.41 9.45 14.46
C SER A 31 6.78 10.12 14.26
N GLN A 32 7.56 9.70 13.28
CA GLN A 32 8.88 10.28 13.00
C GLN A 32 8.75 11.67 12.40
N SER A 33 9.73 12.53 12.70
CA SER A 33 9.84 13.82 12.04
C SER A 33 9.94 13.66 10.54
N HIS A 34 9.37 14.60 9.79
CA HIS A 34 9.38 14.59 8.33
C HIS A 34 8.62 13.41 7.69
N THR A 35 7.73 12.78 8.44
CA THR A 35 6.76 11.84 7.90
C THR A 35 5.40 12.50 7.77
N VAL A 36 4.82 12.36 6.59
CA VAL A 36 3.53 12.91 6.23
C VAL A 36 2.54 11.78 6.01
N GLN A 37 1.35 11.89 6.58
CA GLN A 37 0.24 10.96 6.36
C GLN A 37 -0.87 11.62 5.53
N ILE A 38 -1.41 10.88 4.57
CA ILE A 38 -2.64 11.24 3.88
C ILE A 38 -3.79 10.52 4.59
N PRO A 39 -4.71 11.25 5.25
CA PRO A 39 -5.68 10.62 6.17
C PRO A 39 -6.76 9.77 5.49
N ASN A 40 -7.13 10.09 4.27
CA ASN A 40 -8.19 9.41 3.50
C ASN A 40 -7.66 9.06 2.13
N PHE A 41 -7.19 7.83 1.96
CA PHE A 41 -6.46 7.44 0.77
C PHE A 41 -7.07 6.22 0.09
N LEU A 42 -7.57 6.42 -1.14
CA LEU A 42 -8.18 5.36 -1.92
C LEU A 42 -7.14 4.59 -2.74
N PRO A 43 -7.14 3.25 -2.68
CA PRO A 43 -6.34 2.43 -3.58
C PRO A 43 -6.90 2.49 -5.01
N ALA A 44 -6.07 2.15 -5.97
CA ALA A 44 -6.47 2.08 -7.37
C ALA A 44 -7.31 0.84 -7.71
N GLY A 45 -7.32 -0.14 -6.83
CA GLY A 45 -8.11 -1.37 -6.94
C GLY A 45 -8.46 -1.93 -5.56
N ASN A 46 -9.55 -2.69 -5.48
CA ASN A 46 -9.99 -3.32 -4.24
C ASN A 46 -9.34 -4.69 -3.99
N VAL A 47 -8.49 -5.13 -4.91
CA VAL A 47 -7.67 -6.35 -4.81
C VAL A 47 -6.32 -6.10 -5.47
N SER A 48 -5.35 -6.94 -5.16
CA SER A 48 -3.93 -6.72 -5.48
C SER A 48 -3.66 -6.50 -6.97
N ARG A 49 -4.15 -7.37 -7.86
CA ARG A 49 -3.81 -7.31 -9.28
C ARG A 49 -4.18 -5.97 -9.94
N PRO A 50 -5.44 -5.49 -9.94
CA PRO A 50 -5.77 -4.20 -10.54
C PRO A 50 -5.07 -3.03 -9.84
N SER A 51 -4.80 -3.11 -8.54
CA SER A 51 -4.10 -2.06 -7.82
C SER A 51 -2.64 -1.93 -8.26
N ILE A 52 -1.89 -3.04 -8.28
CA ILE A 52 -0.48 -3.07 -8.70
C ILE A 52 -0.33 -2.69 -10.17
N VAL A 53 -1.21 -3.19 -11.02
CA VAL A 53 -1.22 -2.86 -12.47
C VAL A 53 -1.46 -1.36 -12.68
N SER A 54 -2.40 -0.79 -11.93
CA SER A 54 -2.67 0.66 -11.98
C SER A 54 -1.49 1.49 -11.49
N LEU A 55 -0.84 1.06 -10.40
CA LEU A 55 0.38 1.71 -9.91
C LEU A 55 1.53 1.64 -10.92
N MET A 56 1.71 0.52 -11.62
CA MET A 56 2.75 0.40 -12.66
C MET A 56 2.48 1.31 -13.85
N SER A 57 1.23 1.36 -14.31
CA SER A 57 0.84 2.06 -15.54
C SER A 57 0.51 3.54 -15.35
N GLY A 58 0.18 3.95 -14.12
CA GLY A 58 -0.30 5.30 -13.81
C GLY A 58 -1.71 5.59 -14.34
N ILE A 59 -2.49 4.55 -14.67
CA ILE A 59 -3.92 4.62 -15.04
C ILE A 59 -4.69 3.53 -14.31
N TYR A 60 -5.99 3.73 -14.14
CA TYR A 60 -6.84 2.69 -13.54
C TYR A 60 -7.05 1.50 -14.50
N ASP A 61 -6.82 0.28 -14.01
CA ASP A 61 -7.15 -0.96 -14.77
C ASP A 61 -8.66 -1.09 -15.00
N ALA A 62 -9.48 -0.67 -14.05
CA ALA A 62 -10.95 -0.63 -14.15
C ALA A 62 -11.59 -1.96 -14.61
N GLY A 63 -10.95 -3.10 -14.33
CA GLY A 63 -11.41 -4.43 -14.75
C GLY A 63 -11.10 -4.78 -16.20
N LEU A 64 -10.27 -4.00 -16.88
CA LEU A 64 -9.84 -4.27 -18.25
C LEU A 64 -8.77 -5.37 -18.34
N GLU A 65 -8.13 -5.73 -17.22
CA GLU A 65 -7.03 -6.69 -17.16
C GLU A 65 -5.90 -6.35 -18.14
N ILE A 66 -5.47 -5.07 -18.14
CA ILE A 66 -4.51 -4.53 -19.11
C ILE A 66 -3.17 -5.29 -19.09
N ASN A 67 -2.80 -5.88 -17.96
CA ASN A 67 -1.62 -6.72 -17.80
C ASN A 67 -1.71 -8.08 -18.50
N GLU A 68 -2.92 -8.58 -18.78
CA GLU A 68 -3.15 -9.85 -19.46
C GLU A 68 -3.36 -9.70 -20.97
N ARG A 69 -3.56 -8.47 -21.45
CA ARG A 69 -3.86 -8.21 -22.85
C ARG A 69 -2.64 -7.67 -23.59
N GLU A 70 -2.06 -8.46 -24.46
CA GLU A 70 -0.87 -8.13 -25.23
C GLU A 70 -0.96 -6.79 -25.97
N SER A 71 -2.18 -6.39 -26.39
CA SER A 71 -2.39 -5.08 -27.04
C SER A 71 -1.93 -3.89 -26.20
N PHE A 72 -1.96 -4.00 -24.87
CA PHE A 72 -1.49 -2.96 -23.95
C PHE A 72 0.02 -3.03 -23.65
N TRP A 73 0.74 -4.03 -24.15
CA TRP A 73 2.19 -4.16 -23.95
C TRP A 73 3.01 -3.68 -25.14
N LYS A 74 2.36 -3.31 -26.25
CA LYS A 74 3.05 -2.84 -27.47
C LYS A 74 3.71 -1.48 -27.30
N GLY A 75 3.39 -0.75 -26.23
CA GLY A 75 3.96 0.53 -25.88
C GLY A 75 3.86 0.79 -24.39
N VAL A 76 4.74 1.64 -23.89
CA VAL A 76 4.69 2.14 -22.53
C VAL A 76 3.62 3.23 -22.42
N PHE A 77 2.84 3.21 -21.34
CA PHE A 77 1.96 4.34 -21.05
C PHE A 77 2.79 5.56 -20.64
N PRO A 78 2.51 6.75 -21.17
CA PRO A 78 3.23 7.97 -20.77
C PRO A 78 3.15 8.24 -19.27
N THR A 79 2.08 7.78 -18.60
CA THR A 79 1.82 7.87 -17.17
C THR A 79 2.56 6.83 -16.34
N SER A 80 3.21 5.84 -16.96
CA SER A 80 3.89 4.76 -16.23
C SER A 80 4.95 5.28 -15.27
N PHE A 81 4.92 4.80 -14.02
CA PHE A 81 5.86 5.18 -12.97
C PHE A 81 7.31 4.95 -13.39
N ALA A 82 7.63 3.75 -13.82
CA ALA A 82 8.98 3.41 -14.23
C ALA A 82 9.44 4.25 -15.43
N HIS A 83 8.57 4.47 -16.43
CA HIS A 83 8.92 5.27 -17.60
C HIS A 83 9.27 6.71 -17.21
N GLN A 84 8.50 7.33 -16.34
CA GLN A 84 8.73 8.71 -15.93
C GLN A 84 9.98 8.84 -15.03
N MET A 85 10.24 7.88 -14.14
CA MET A 85 11.46 7.83 -13.34
C MET A 85 12.71 7.67 -14.21
N LYS A 86 12.64 6.88 -15.29
CA LYS A 86 13.73 6.78 -16.27
C LYS A 86 14.00 8.10 -16.99
N ARG A 87 12.97 8.87 -17.32
CA ARG A 87 13.15 10.22 -17.90
C ARG A 87 13.85 11.18 -16.96
N LEU A 88 13.76 10.94 -15.64
CA LEU A 88 14.51 11.66 -14.61
C LEU A 88 15.92 11.09 -14.37
N GLY A 89 16.32 10.04 -15.08
CA GLY A 89 17.66 9.43 -14.98
C GLY A 89 17.80 8.33 -13.93
N TYR A 90 16.71 7.87 -13.35
CA TYR A 90 16.74 6.78 -12.39
C TYR A 90 16.77 5.41 -13.10
N GLN A 91 17.54 4.47 -12.58
CA GLN A 91 17.32 3.06 -12.82
C GLN A 91 15.99 2.65 -12.16
N THR A 92 15.29 1.69 -12.73
CA THR A 92 13.96 1.30 -12.22
C THR A 92 13.90 -0.21 -11.99
N ILE A 93 13.62 -0.61 -10.76
CA ILE A 93 13.56 -2.02 -10.37
C ILE A 93 12.24 -2.31 -9.67
N TYR A 94 11.51 -3.29 -10.20
CA TYR A 94 10.36 -3.87 -9.53
C TYR A 94 10.76 -5.13 -8.78
N TRP A 95 10.61 -5.11 -7.45
CA TRP A 95 10.86 -6.21 -6.55
C TRP A 95 9.54 -6.79 -6.09
N TYR A 96 9.26 -8.02 -6.46
CA TYR A 96 8.02 -8.69 -6.11
C TYR A 96 8.26 -9.89 -5.20
N GLY A 97 7.61 -9.91 -4.02
CA GLY A 97 7.71 -10.99 -3.03
C GLY A 97 7.18 -12.34 -3.51
N GLY A 98 6.39 -12.35 -4.58
CA GLY A 98 5.81 -13.55 -5.19
C GLY A 98 6.55 -14.05 -6.42
N ASN A 99 5.79 -14.70 -7.30
CA ASN A 99 6.22 -15.14 -8.62
C ASN A 99 5.66 -14.18 -9.68
N ALA A 100 6.51 -13.43 -10.36
CA ALA A 100 6.12 -12.39 -11.33
C ALA A 100 5.48 -12.93 -12.63
N SER A 101 5.39 -14.24 -12.81
CA SER A 101 4.51 -14.82 -13.83
C SER A 101 3.03 -14.76 -13.43
N TYR A 102 2.73 -14.63 -12.15
CA TYR A 102 1.37 -14.34 -11.69
C TYR A 102 0.93 -12.98 -12.19
N GLY A 103 -0.31 -12.89 -12.72
CA GLY A 103 -0.84 -11.64 -13.27
C GLY A 103 0.05 -11.02 -14.33
N ASN A 104 0.94 -11.83 -14.92
CA ASN A 104 1.86 -11.40 -15.98
C ASN A 104 2.72 -10.16 -15.64
N PHE A 105 2.98 -9.94 -14.34
CA PHE A 105 3.71 -8.77 -13.84
C PHE A 105 5.11 -8.63 -14.44
N TYR A 106 5.75 -9.75 -14.81
CA TYR A 106 7.06 -9.69 -15.44
C TYR A 106 7.00 -8.97 -16.80
N HIS A 107 6.17 -9.47 -17.72
CA HIS A 107 6.08 -8.90 -19.07
C HIS A 107 5.47 -7.51 -19.05
N PHE A 108 4.42 -7.32 -18.26
CA PHE A 108 3.78 -6.02 -18.12
C PHE A 108 4.74 -4.98 -17.51
N GLY A 109 5.44 -5.30 -16.43
CA GLY A 109 6.41 -4.40 -15.81
C GLY A 109 7.53 -4.02 -16.76
N LYS A 110 8.09 -4.98 -17.52
CA LYS A 110 9.08 -4.70 -18.57
C LYS A 110 8.52 -3.78 -19.65
N ALA A 111 7.29 -4.01 -20.09
CA ALA A 111 6.62 -3.17 -21.08
C ALA A 111 6.33 -1.75 -20.55
N GLN A 112 6.07 -1.61 -19.24
CA GLN A 112 5.87 -0.33 -18.59
C GLN A 112 7.16 0.40 -18.20
N GLY A 113 8.32 -0.13 -18.57
CA GLY A 113 9.59 0.60 -18.51
C GLY A 113 10.50 0.20 -17.35
N PHE A 114 10.15 -0.78 -16.52
CA PHE A 114 11.10 -1.27 -15.51
C PHE A 114 12.33 -1.90 -16.17
N ASP A 115 13.53 -1.45 -15.76
CA ASP A 115 14.79 -2.03 -16.23
C ASP A 115 14.96 -3.46 -15.73
N ARG A 116 14.53 -3.70 -14.50
CA ARG A 116 14.54 -5.03 -13.88
C ARG A 116 13.19 -5.32 -13.24
N VAL A 117 12.73 -6.56 -13.39
CA VAL A 117 11.59 -7.14 -12.69
C VAL A 117 12.08 -8.40 -12.00
N GLU A 118 12.16 -8.34 -10.70
CA GLU A 118 12.78 -9.35 -9.85
C GLU A 118 11.73 -10.10 -9.05
N SER A 119 11.73 -11.41 -9.15
CA SER A 119 10.77 -12.31 -8.53
C SER A 119 11.42 -13.04 -7.36
N ALA A 120 10.91 -12.88 -6.15
CA ALA A 120 11.46 -13.52 -4.96
C ALA A 120 11.52 -15.05 -5.10
N SER A 121 10.54 -15.66 -5.78
CA SER A 121 10.55 -17.10 -6.08
C SER A 121 11.76 -17.57 -6.90
N ILE A 122 12.46 -16.63 -7.55
CA ILE A 122 13.66 -16.92 -8.35
C ILE A 122 14.92 -16.60 -7.54
N PHE A 123 15.07 -15.35 -7.07
CA PHE A 123 16.34 -14.94 -6.47
C PHE A 123 16.53 -15.38 -5.00
N CYS A 124 15.47 -15.67 -4.26
CA CYS A 124 15.59 -16.29 -2.92
C CYS A 124 15.82 -17.81 -2.98
N GLY A 125 15.70 -18.41 -4.17
CA GLY A 125 15.90 -19.84 -4.39
C GLY A 125 14.65 -20.70 -4.13
N PRO A 126 14.66 -21.96 -4.58
CA PRO A 126 13.49 -22.86 -4.54
C PRO A 126 13.09 -23.26 -3.11
N ASP A 127 14.04 -23.30 -2.19
CA ASP A 127 13.87 -23.73 -0.79
C ASP A 127 13.53 -22.57 0.16
N ALA A 128 13.41 -21.34 -0.35
CA ALA A 128 13.03 -20.20 0.47
C ALA A 128 11.67 -20.45 1.13
N PRO A 129 11.54 -20.18 2.43
CA PRO A 129 10.29 -20.32 3.15
C PRO A 129 9.25 -19.35 2.58
N LYS A 130 8.04 -19.86 2.36
CA LYS A 130 7.02 -19.13 1.59
C LYS A 130 5.60 -19.48 2.02
N THR A 131 4.69 -18.55 1.77
CA THR A 131 3.26 -18.80 1.70
C THR A 131 2.90 -19.38 0.33
N TRP A 132 1.62 -19.60 0.07
CA TRP A 132 1.16 -20.00 -1.27
C TRP A 132 1.28 -18.87 -2.31
N VAL A 133 1.39 -17.60 -1.87
CA VAL A 133 1.50 -16.42 -2.74
C VAL A 133 2.97 -16.07 -3.03
N GLY A 134 3.83 -16.12 -2.01
CA GLY A 134 5.22 -15.66 -2.17
C GLY A 134 6.13 -16.05 -1.01
N VAL A 135 7.39 -15.66 -1.14
CA VAL A 135 8.42 -15.83 -0.11
C VAL A 135 8.04 -14.97 1.10
N TYR A 136 8.33 -15.45 2.30
CA TYR A 136 8.08 -14.69 3.52
C TYR A 136 8.74 -13.32 3.49
N ASP A 137 8.00 -12.28 3.87
CA ASP A 137 8.43 -10.88 3.71
C ASP A 137 9.80 -10.60 4.34
N HIS A 138 10.12 -11.15 5.52
CA HIS A 138 11.43 -10.93 6.12
C HIS A 138 12.57 -11.51 5.24
N VAL A 139 12.39 -12.71 4.69
CA VAL A 139 13.39 -13.34 3.81
C VAL A 139 13.54 -12.57 2.50
N PHE A 140 12.41 -12.18 1.91
CA PHE A 140 12.39 -11.36 0.71
C PHE A 140 13.10 -10.02 0.92
N LEU A 141 12.74 -9.29 1.96
CA LEU A 141 13.27 -7.95 2.25
C LEU A 141 14.75 -7.98 2.66
N GLU A 142 15.19 -8.97 3.43
CA GLU A 142 16.61 -9.17 3.74
C GLU A 142 17.45 -9.44 2.48
N ASN A 143 16.93 -10.24 1.54
CA ASN A 143 17.62 -10.52 0.29
C ASN A 143 17.73 -9.28 -0.60
N ILE A 144 16.67 -8.48 -0.73
CA ILE A 144 16.73 -7.26 -1.55
C ILE A 144 17.57 -6.16 -0.87
N GLU A 145 17.60 -6.09 0.45
CA GLU A 145 18.47 -5.17 1.19
C GLU A 145 19.94 -5.35 0.80
N GLN A 146 20.42 -6.60 0.74
CA GLN A 146 21.80 -6.91 0.33
C GLN A 146 22.08 -6.46 -1.11
N GLN A 147 21.13 -6.68 -2.00
CA GLN A 147 21.26 -6.28 -3.41
C GLN A 147 21.22 -4.76 -3.57
N ILE A 148 20.28 -4.09 -2.91
CA ILE A 148 20.10 -2.63 -2.99
C ILE A 148 21.36 -1.90 -2.51
N LYS A 149 21.98 -2.37 -1.42
CA LYS A 149 23.23 -1.77 -0.88
C LYS A 149 24.41 -1.87 -1.83
N SER A 150 24.36 -2.71 -2.85
CA SER A 150 25.40 -2.83 -3.88
C SER A 150 25.15 -1.95 -5.12
N ILE A 151 23.99 -1.28 -5.20
CA ILE A 151 23.63 -0.40 -6.31
C ILE A 151 24.14 1.01 -6.01
N ASN A 152 24.90 1.60 -6.93
CA ASN A 152 25.47 2.93 -6.76
C ASN A 152 24.73 4.02 -7.55
N GLU A 153 23.91 3.63 -8.53
CA GLU A 153 23.17 4.55 -9.36
C GLU A 153 21.86 4.99 -8.66
N PRO A 154 21.40 6.23 -8.89
CA PRO A 154 20.06 6.64 -8.45
C PRO A 154 19.01 5.67 -8.96
N THR A 155 18.25 5.07 -8.04
CA THR A 155 17.34 3.98 -8.39
C THR A 155 15.97 4.17 -7.78
N PHE A 156 14.95 3.96 -8.60
CA PHE A 156 13.56 3.83 -8.17
C PHE A 156 13.26 2.36 -7.84
N HIS A 157 13.13 2.06 -6.56
CA HIS A 157 12.76 0.74 -6.07
C HIS A 157 11.26 0.69 -5.85
N PHE A 158 10.55 -0.08 -6.67
CA PHE A 158 9.16 -0.44 -6.45
C PHE A 158 9.13 -1.83 -5.80
N ILE A 159 8.68 -1.91 -4.55
CA ILE A 159 8.76 -3.11 -3.72
C ILE A 159 7.35 -3.52 -3.33
N TYR A 160 6.97 -4.78 -3.63
CA TYR A 160 5.66 -5.31 -3.29
C TYR A 160 5.78 -6.59 -2.47
N THR A 161 5.28 -6.56 -1.22
CA THR A 161 5.27 -7.69 -0.29
C THR A 161 4.02 -8.55 -0.44
N THR A 162 3.99 -9.75 0.15
CA THR A 162 2.90 -10.70 -0.09
C THR A 162 2.44 -11.49 1.13
N SER A 163 3.15 -11.42 2.27
CA SER A 163 2.88 -12.36 3.37
C SER A 163 1.55 -12.14 4.08
N ASN A 164 1.02 -10.91 4.06
CA ASN A 164 -0.26 -10.57 4.68
C ASN A 164 -1.48 -10.97 3.82
N HIS A 165 -1.33 -11.94 2.94
CA HIS A 165 -2.40 -12.43 2.06
C HIS A 165 -3.16 -13.60 2.70
N GLY A 166 -4.49 -13.57 2.62
CA GLY A 166 -5.33 -14.70 3.01
C GLY A 166 -4.97 -16.02 2.28
N PRO A 167 -5.16 -17.15 2.90
CA PRO A 167 -5.80 -17.46 4.16
C PRO A 167 -4.87 -17.43 5.41
N TYR A 168 -3.84 -16.59 5.42
CA TYR A 168 -2.95 -16.32 6.57
C TYR A 168 -2.23 -17.57 7.10
N LYS A 169 -1.80 -18.45 6.20
CA LYS A 169 -1.08 -19.68 6.53
C LYS A 169 0.43 -19.41 6.59
N MET A 170 0.91 -19.15 7.78
CA MET A 170 2.33 -19.02 8.11
C MET A 170 2.70 -19.97 9.24
N GLU A 171 4.00 -20.19 9.42
CA GLU A 171 4.54 -20.91 10.58
C GLU A 171 4.25 -20.14 11.87
N ASP A 172 3.63 -20.81 12.84
CA ASP A 172 3.23 -20.18 14.11
C ASP A 172 4.45 -19.61 14.89
N SER A 173 5.64 -20.17 14.67
CA SER A 173 6.90 -19.68 15.26
C SER A 173 7.32 -18.28 14.82
N LEU A 174 6.81 -17.80 13.69
CA LEU A 174 7.06 -16.47 13.15
C LEU A 174 6.04 -15.43 13.62
N LEU A 175 4.91 -15.88 14.19
CA LEU A 175 3.80 -15.04 14.57
C LEU A 175 3.93 -14.63 16.05
N ASP A 176 4.52 -13.47 16.28
CA ASP A 176 4.68 -12.86 17.63
C ASP A 176 3.45 -12.00 17.97
N TYR A 177 2.29 -12.64 18.12
CA TYR A 177 1.05 -11.97 18.47
C TYR A 177 0.19 -12.82 19.38
N ASP A 178 -0.04 -12.32 20.60
CA ASP A 178 -0.88 -12.95 21.61
C ASP A 178 -2.08 -12.01 21.90
N PRO A 179 -3.27 -12.32 21.36
CA PRO A 179 -4.43 -11.46 21.56
C PRO A 179 -4.87 -11.35 23.01
N GLU A 180 -4.60 -12.34 23.87
CA GLU A 180 -4.95 -12.28 25.29
C GLU A 180 -4.09 -11.27 26.04
N LYS A 181 -2.81 -11.16 25.70
CA LYS A 181 -1.90 -10.16 26.27
C LYS A 181 -2.14 -8.76 25.74
N VAL A 182 -2.45 -8.67 24.46
CA VAL A 182 -2.57 -7.38 23.75
C VAL A 182 -3.94 -6.75 23.97
N MET A 183 -4.97 -7.57 24.16
CA MET A 183 -6.37 -7.12 24.18
C MET A 183 -7.17 -7.74 25.33
N PRO A 184 -6.76 -7.55 26.59
CA PRO A 184 -7.50 -8.10 27.72
C PRO A 184 -8.95 -7.59 27.79
N ASP A 185 -9.21 -6.39 27.26
CA ASP A 185 -10.51 -5.73 27.28
C ASP A 185 -11.31 -5.89 25.96
N VAL A 186 -10.75 -6.55 24.94
CA VAL A 186 -11.43 -6.84 23.69
C VAL A 186 -12.34 -8.05 23.88
N GLY A 187 -13.56 -7.97 23.35
CA GLY A 187 -14.60 -8.96 23.53
C GLY A 187 -14.14 -10.40 23.25
N GLU A 188 -14.72 -11.35 23.96
CA GLU A 188 -14.39 -12.78 23.87
C GLU A 188 -14.53 -13.33 22.44
N ASP A 189 -15.46 -12.79 21.65
CA ASP A 189 -15.70 -13.19 20.28
C ASP A 189 -14.45 -12.98 19.39
N LEU A 190 -13.72 -11.88 19.56
CA LEU A 190 -12.49 -11.64 18.80
C LEU A 190 -11.36 -12.55 19.30
N ARG A 191 -11.21 -12.72 20.63
CA ARG A 191 -10.17 -13.58 21.21
C ARG A 191 -10.34 -15.05 20.83
N SER A 192 -11.58 -15.53 20.75
CA SER A 192 -11.90 -16.90 20.36
C SER A 192 -11.80 -17.17 18.87
N ASN A 193 -11.78 -16.13 18.02
CA ASN A 193 -11.77 -16.28 16.57
C ASN A 193 -10.35 -16.55 16.05
N LYS A 194 -10.00 -17.83 15.92
CA LYS A 194 -8.67 -18.29 15.47
C LYS A 194 -8.25 -17.74 14.10
N THR A 195 -9.19 -17.60 13.18
CA THR A 195 -8.89 -17.06 11.83
C THR A 195 -8.51 -15.60 11.92
N ARG A 196 -9.28 -14.82 12.67
CA ARG A 196 -9.01 -13.40 12.90
C ARG A 196 -7.68 -13.19 13.63
N ASN A 197 -7.40 -14.02 14.63
CA ASN A 197 -6.14 -13.93 15.36
C ASN A 197 -4.94 -14.22 14.46
N LYS A 198 -5.04 -15.20 13.55
CA LYS A 198 -4.00 -15.45 12.55
C LYS A 198 -3.82 -14.28 11.57
N GLU A 199 -4.90 -13.68 11.14
CA GLU A 199 -4.87 -12.50 10.29
C GLU A 199 -4.14 -11.33 10.98
N LEU A 200 -4.52 -10.98 12.21
CA LEU A 200 -3.86 -9.93 12.98
C LEU A 200 -2.39 -10.26 13.25
N ALA A 201 -2.08 -11.51 13.56
CA ALA A 201 -0.70 -11.98 13.76
C ALA A 201 0.14 -11.86 12.48
N THR A 202 -0.41 -12.22 11.34
CA THR A 202 0.26 -12.11 10.04
C THR A 202 0.46 -10.64 9.64
N TYR A 203 -0.53 -9.79 9.94
CA TYR A 203 -0.39 -8.35 9.75
C TYR A 203 0.77 -7.78 10.57
N ARG A 204 0.83 -8.10 11.88
CA ARG A 204 1.93 -7.69 12.75
C ARG A 204 3.30 -8.20 12.27
N TYR A 205 3.35 -9.43 11.78
CA TYR A 205 4.56 -9.99 11.20
C TYR A 205 5.02 -9.19 9.97
N SER A 206 4.11 -8.88 9.04
CA SER A 206 4.41 -8.12 7.83
C SER A 206 4.84 -6.68 8.17
N ASP A 207 4.17 -6.02 9.11
CA ASP A 207 4.56 -4.72 9.64
C ASP A 207 6.01 -4.73 10.15
N LYS A 208 6.35 -5.72 10.99
CA LYS A 208 7.71 -5.86 11.52
C LYS A 208 8.74 -6.05 10.41
N ALA A 209 8.46 -6.90 9.42
CA ALA A 209 9.37 -7.14 8.30
C ALA A 209 9.59 -5.87 7.46
N ILE A 210 8.50 -5.20 7.07
CA ILE A 210 8.55 -3.97 6.26
C ILE A 210 9.33 -2.87 7.00
N PHE A 211 9.01 -2.59 8.25
CA PHE A 211 9.66 -1.47 8.95
C PHE A 211 11.06 -1.78 9.45
N THR A 212 11.43 -3.03 9.66
CA THR A 212 12.84 -3.42 9.82
C THR A 212 13.66 -3.07 8.56
N PHE A 213 13.15 -3.40 7.39
CA PHE A 213 13.75 -3.04 6.11
C PHE A 213 13.79 -1.52 5.89
N VAL A 214 12.69 -0.81 6.12
CA VAL A 214 12.62 0.66 5.95
C VAL A 214 13.67 1.35 6.81
N GLU A 215 13.80 1.00 8.09
CA GLU A 215 14.79 1.60 8.98
C GLU A 215 16.24 1.27 8.56
N ALA A 216 16.49 0.07 8.05
CA ALA A 216 17.80 -0.30 7.49
C ALA A 216 18.14 0.53 6.24
N MET A 217 17.17 0.74 5.35
CA MET A 217 17.35 1.54 4.14
C MET A 217 17.49 3.03 4.44
N LYS A 218 16.72 3.58 5.39
CA LYS A 218 16.88 4.98 5.84
C LYS A 218 18.26 5.25 6.40
N LYS A 219 18.80 4.29 7.15
CA LYS A 219 20.18 4.39 7.66
C LYS A 219 21.23 4.35 6.55
N ALA A 220 21.01 3.54 5.52
CA ALA A 220 21.93 3.39 4.40
C ALA A 220 21.80 4.53 3.37
N PHE A 221 20.61 5.07 3.20
CA PHE A 221 20.25 6.08 2.19
C PHE A 221 19.41 7.20 2.83
N PRO A 222 20.02 8.03 3.71
CA PRO A 222 19.26 9.00 4.53
C PRO A 222 18.56 10.09 3.72
N ASP A 223 19.06 10.40 2.52
CA ASP A 223 18.50 11.44 1.63
C ASP A 223 17.49 10.86 0.63
N SER A 224 17.00 9.64 0.85
CA SER A 224 16.02 9.01 -0.02
C SER A 224 14.59 9.34 0.42
N LEU A 225 13.70 9.45 -0.57
CA LEU A 225 12.26 9.51 -0.35
C LEU A 225 11.71 8.09 -0.11
N PHE A 226 11.02 7.91 1.00
CA PHE A 226 10.32 6.68 1.34
C PHE A 226 8.81 6.89 1.26
N ILE A 227 8.15 6.00 0.53
CA ILE A 227 6.70 5.96 0.42
C ILE A 227 6.24 4.57 0.83
N VAL A 228 5.30 4.51 1.76
CA VAL A 228 4.67 3.28 2.22
C VAL A 228 3.17 3.39 1.98
N THR A 229 2.63 2.45 1.21
CA THR A 229 1.19 2.31 0.98
C THR A 229 0.79 0.84 1.01
N GLY A 230 -0.50 0.55 1.21
CA GLY A 230 -1.03 -0.78 0.91
C GLY A 230 -1.50 -0.85 -0.53
N ASP A 231 -1.51 -2.03 -1.11
CA ASP A 231 -2.10 -2.25 -2.43
C ASP A 231 -3.63 -2.03 -2.41
N HIS A 232 -4.29 -2.44 -1.35
CA HIS A 232 -5.69 -2.17 -1.00
C HIS A 232 -5.90 -2.29 0.50
N SER A 233 -7.09 -1.97 0.99
CA SER A 233 -7.51 -2.28 2.34
C SER A 233 -7.80 -3.78 2.47
N ASN A 234 -7.77 -4.27 3.69
CA ASN A 234 -8.23 -5.61 3.97
C ASN A 234 -9.76 -5.63 3.97
N LEU A 235 -10.36 -6.53 3.18
CA LEU A 235 -11.81 -6.69 3.03
C LEU A 235 -12.42 -7.39 4.25
N PHE A 236 -12.25 -6.85 5.43
CA PHE A 236 -12.86 -7.39 6.65
C PHE A 236 -14.39 -7.49 6.60
N GLY A 237 -15.04 -6.69 5.77
CA GLY A 237 -16.49 -6.74 5.57
C GLY A 237 -17.03 -8.06 5.05
N SER A 238 -16.19 -8.94 4.52
CA SER A 238 -16.59 -10.31 4.14
C SER A 238 -16.68 -11.28 5.34
N LEU A 239 -16.20 -10.88 6.51
CA LEU A 239 -16.20 -11.68 7.73
C LEU A 239 -17.28 -11.21 8.72
N ASN A 240 -18.53 -11.26 8.29
CA ASN A 240 -19.73 -11.15 9.14
C ASN A 240 -19.64 -10.11 10.26
N ASN A 241 -19.76 -8.82 9.95
CA ASN A 241 -20.10 -7.71 10.88
C ASN A 241 -19.55 -7.78 12.32
N THR A 242 -18.48 -8.49 12.57
CA THR A 242 -17.85 -8.51 13.89
C THR A 242 -16.94 -7.31 14.03
N SER A 243 -17.36 -6.36 14.85
CA SER A 243 -16.53 -5.21 15.21
C SER A 243 -15.19 -5.67 15.79
N LEU A 244 -14.08 -5.13 15.30
CA LEU A 244 -12.78 -5.37 15.94
C LEU A 244 -12.73 -4.73 17.32
N ILE A 245 -13.33 -3.57 17.49
CA ILE A 245 -13.34 -2.82 18.73
C ILE A 245 -14.69 -2.12 18.91
N ARG A 246 -15.72 -2.85 19.30
CA ARG A 246 -17.02 -2.29 19.73
C ARG A 246 -17.65 -1.28 18.75
N ARG A 247 -17.29 -1.29 17.46
CA ARG A 247 -17.93 -0.49 16.42
C ARG A 247 -18.03 -1.28 15.12
N ASP A 248 -19.04 -0.98 14.32
CA ASP A 248 -19.16 -1.54 12.98
C ASP A 248 -18.11 -0.94 12.04
N TYR A 249 -17.71 -1.69 11.02
CA TYR A 249 -16.86 -1.17 9.96
C TYR A 249 -17.63 -0.20 9.07
N THR A 250 -16.95 0.89 8.75
CA THR A 250 -17.40 1.87 7.77
C THR A 250 -16.86 1.54 6.38
N LEU A 251 -17.38 2.23 5.35
CA LEU A 251 -16.80 2.16 4.01
C LEU A 251 -15.34 2.64 3.99
N ARG A 252 -15.00 3.61 4.85
CA ARG A 252 -13.62 4.07 5.03
C ARG A 252 -12.71 2.93 5.49
N ASP A 253 -13.13 2.17 6.50
CA ASP A 253 -12.34 1.02 7.00
C ASP A 253 -12.21 -0.06 5.93
N THR A 254 -13.27 -0.26 5.15
CA THR A 254 -13.30 -1.30 4.11
C THR A 254 -12.41 -0.96 2.92
N PHE A 255 -12.34 0.30 2.52
CA PHE A 255 -11.74 0.67 1.23
C PHE A 255 -10.45 1.49 1.34
N CYS A 256 -10.30 2.36 2.36
CA CYS A 256 -9.10 3.19 2.44
C CYS A 256 -7.87 2.37 2.85
N THR A 257 -6.77 2.65 2.16
CA THR A 257 -5.43 2.13 2.48
C THR A 257 -4.55 3.23 3.04
N VAL A 258 -3.40 2.87 3.59
CA VAL A 258 -2.44 3.85 4.11
C VAL A 258 -1.68 4.55 2.98
N ALA A 259 -1.28 5.79 3.22
CA ALA A 259 -0.26 6.48 2.43
C ALA A 259 0.58 7.34 3.37
N LEU A 260 1.84 7.00 3.48
CA LEU A 260 2.85 7.70 4.28
C LEU A 260 4.04 8.03 3.40
N LEU A 261 4.51 9.27 3.47
CA LEU A 261 5.69 9.75 2.78
C LEU A 261 6.70 10.27 3.81
N GLN A 262 7.98 9.98 3.63
CA GLN A 262 9.02 10.44 4.53
C GLN A 262 10.27 10.87 3.75
N HIS A 263 10.73 12.07 3.99
CA HIS A 263 11.99 12.64 3.49
C HIS A 263 12.43 13.79 4.40
N PRO A 264 13.72 14.03 4.63
CA PRO A 264 14.20 15.14 5.49
C PRO A 264 13.61 16.52 5.17
N ASP A 265 13.28 16.79 3.91
CA ASP A 265 12.72 18.06 3.45
C ASP A 265 11.18 18.10 3.46
N LEU A 266 10.50 16.99 3.80
CA LEU A 266 9.05 16.97 3.88
C LEU A 266 8.54 17.45 5.24
N ASN A 267 7.39 18.13 5.21
CA ASN A 267 6.58 18.40 6.39
C ASN A 267 5.09 18.31 6.04
N GLN A 268 4.24 18.17 7.07
CA GLN A 268 2.80 17.99 6.88
C GLN A 268 2.13 19.16 6.17
N ASP A 269 2.63 20.38 6.34
CA ASP A 269 2.05 21.58 5.74
C ASP A 269 2.22 21.65 4.21
N MET A 270 3.11 20.83 3.65
CA MET A 270 3.26 20.68 2.20
C MET A 270 2.11 19.88 1.55
N ILE A 271 1.40 19.08 2.35
CA ILE A 271 0.24 18.32 1.87
C ILE A 271 -1.02 19.15 2.03
N VAL A 272 -1.57 19.59 0.93
CA VAL A 272 -2.71 20.51 0.90
C VAL A 272 -4.03 19.78 1.19
N SER A 273 -4.14 18.52 0.82
CA SER A 273 -5.41 17.79 0.87
C SER A 273 -5.49 16.74 1.96
N SER A 274 -6.69 16.61 2.55
CA SER A 274 -7.04 15.54 3.49
C SER A 274 -7.33 14.19 2.82
N LYS A 275 -7.29 14.12 1.50
CA LYS A 275 -7.64 12.93 0.69
C LYS A 275 -6.70 12.76 -0.50
N GLY A 276 -6.58 11.53 -1.00
CA GLY A 276 -5.78 11.20 -2.17
C GLY A 276 -6.09 9.82 -2.73
N THR A 277 -5.45 9.49 -3.83
CA THR A 277 -5.51 8.15 -4.44
C THR A 277 -4.11 7.68 -4.82
N HIS A 278 -3.96 6.39 -5.12
CA HIS A 278 -2.72 5.84 -5.68
C HIS A 278 -2.23 6.63 -6.91
N MET A 279 -3.15 7.18 -7.71
CA MET A 279 -2.78 7.96 -8.90
C MET A 279 -2.13 9.32 -8.55
N SER A 280 -2.34 9.82 -7.34
CA SER A 280 -1.68 11.04 -6.86
C SER A 280 -0.23 10.83 -6.42
N LEU A 281 0.21 9.58 -6.19
CA LEU A 281 1.56 9.30 -5.67
C LEU A 281 2.66 9.63 -6.68
N MET A 282 2.51 9.22 -7.95
CA MET A 282 3.54 9.48 -8.96
C MET A 282 3.76 10.97 -9.23
N PRO A 283 2.72 11.80 -9.48
CA PRO A 283 2.92 13.23 -9.64
C PRO A 283 3.57 13.86 -8.40
N THR A 284 3.22 13.41 -7.19
CA THR A 284 3.85 13.88 -5.94
C THR A 284 5.33 13.54 -5.88
N ILE A 285 5.71 12.31 -6.25
CA ILE A 285 7.12 11.92 -6.32
C ILE A 285 7.87 12.79 -7.32
N ILE A 286 7.32 12.96 -8.52
CA ILE A 286 7.97 13.73 -9.58
C ILE A 286 8.15 15.19 -9.12
N GLU A 287 7.14 15.82 -8.56
CA GLU A 287 7.24 17.21 -8.07
C GLU A 287 8.22 17.37 -6.91
N ALA A 288 8.39 16.33 -6.09
CA ALA A 288 9.37 16.32 -5.00
C ALA A 288 10.82 16.28 -5.49
N ILE A 289 11.10 15.61 -6.64
CA ILE A 289 12.48 15.30 -7.03
C ILE A 289 12.88 15.87 -8.39
N ALA A 290 11.93 16.25 -9.25
CA ALA A 290 12.23 16.69 -10.60
C ALA A 290 12.76 18.11 -10.64
N PRO A 291 13.65 18.45 -11.59
CA PRO A 291 14.06 19.82 -11.81
C PRO A 291 12.87 20.66 -12.30
N LYS A 292 12.89 21.96 -11.97
CA LYS A 292 11.86 22.91 -12.40
C LYS A 292 11.66 22.86 -13.91
N GLY A 293 10.40 22.73 -14.33
CA GLY A 293 10.00 22.68 -15.74
C GLY A 293 10.04 21.27 -16.34
N PHE A 294 10.25 20.24 -15.55
CA PHE A 294 10.08 18.86 -16.01
C PHE A 294 8.60 18.58 -16.31
N GLU A 295 8.32 18.16 -17.55
CA GLU A 295 6.98 17.79 -17.99
C GLU A 295 6.72 16.31 -17.75
N TYR A 296 5.60 16.00 -17.12
CA TYR A 296 5.16 14.63 -16.82
C TYR A 296 3.69 14.42 -17.16
N TYR A 297 3.26 13.18 -17.15
CA TYR A 297 1.87 12.78 -17.41
C TYR A 297 1.26 12.15 -16.18
N SER A 298 0.07 12.62 -15.79
CA SER A 298 -0.71 12.06 -14.70
C SER A 298 -2.20 12.19 -14.95
N ILE A 299 -2.99 11.26 -14.40
CA ILE A 299 -4.45 11.35 -14.42
C ILE A 299 -5.03 11.94 -13.13
N ALA A 300 -4.15 12.25 -12.14
CA ALA A 300 -4.52 12.88 -10.89
C ALA A 300 -3.50 13.99 -10.57
N PRO A 301 -3.89 15.02 -9.81
CA PRO A 301 -2.95 16.02 -9.32
C PRO A 301 -2.02 15.42 -8.24
N SER A 302 -0.89 16.10 -8.03
CA SER A 302 0.02 15.86 -6.91
C SER A 302 -0.68 16.12 -5.56
N LEU A 303 -0.22 15.47 -4.50
CA LEU A 303 -0.70 15.73 -3.14
C LEU A 303 -0.22 17.10 -2.59
N PHE A 304 0.73 17.76 -3.28
CA PHE A 304 1.13 19.13 -3.01
C PHE A 304 0.18 20.18 -3.61
N GLU A 305 -0.76 19.73 -4.42
CA GLU A 305 -1.78 20.56 -5.06
C GLU A 305 -3.18 20.31 -4.48
N ASP A 306 -4.10 21.25 -4.73
CA ASP A 306 -5.50 21.07 -4.38
C ASP A 306 -6.08 19.85 -5.12
N GLN A 307 -6.72 18.98 -4.37
CA GLN A 307 -7.41 17.83 -4.95
C GLN A 307 -8.83 18.23 -5.38
N PRO A 308 -9.39 17.57 -6.41
CA PRO A 308 -10.80 17.74 -6.76
C PRO A 308 -11.72 17.60 -5.54
N GLU A 309 -12.84 18.33 -5.50
CA GLU A 309 -13.84 18.22 -4.44
C GLU A 309 -14.23 16.76 -4.19
N THR A 310 -14.46 16.02 -5.28
CA THR A 310 -14.70 14.58 -5.25
C THR A 310 -13.61 13.85 -6.03
N LEU A 311 -12.86 13.00 -5.35
CA LEU A 311 -11.98 12.02 -5.99
C LEU A 311 -12.76 10.76 -6.30
N VAL A 312 -12.57 10.21 -7.49
CA VAL A 312 -13.26 9.01 -7.96
C VAL A 312 -12.23 7.98 -8.44
N THR A 313 -12.37 6.76 -7.98
CA THR A 313 -11.71 5.58 -8.55
C THR A 313 -12.75 4.76 -9.33
N PRO A 314 -12.40 3.68 -10.00
CA PRO A 314 -13.38 2.79 -10.63
C PRO A 314 -14.38 2.16 -9.66
N TYR A 315 -14.12 2.22 -8.36
CA TYR A 315 -14.87 1.50 -7.35
C TYR A 315 -15.49 2.40 -6.29
N GLN A 316 -14.78 3.45 -5.86
CA GLN A 316 -15.21 4.35 -4.79
C GLN A 316 -15.08 5.81 -5.20
N TRP A 317 -15.83 6.64 -4.50
CA TRP A 317 -15.66 8.08 -4.51
C TRP A 317 -15.43 8.60 -3.08
N ILE A 318 -14.72 9.72 -2.95
CA ILE A 318 -14.41 10.34 -1.66
C ILE A 318 -14.38 11.87 -1.77
N THR A 319 -14.98 12.53 -0.79
CA THR A 319 -14.89 13.98 -0.55
C THR A 319 -14.13 14.23 0.75
N ASP A 320 -14.08 15.46 1.23
CA ASP A 320 -13.47 15.76 2.52
C ASP A 320 -14.24 15.17 3.71
N SER A 321 -15.51 14.87 3.55
CA SER A 321 -16.40 14.40 4.64
C SER A 321 -17.12 13.07 4.37
N LEU A 322 -17.19 12.64 3.13
CA LEU A 322 -17.96 11.46 2.74
C LEU A 322 -17.14 10.48 1.91
N ILE A 323 -17.45 9.22 2.02
CA ILE A 323 -16.97 8.14 1.15
C ILE A 323 -18.15 7.29 0.68
N GLY A 324 -18.13 6.85 -0.56
CA GLY A 324 -19.16 5.98 -1.10
C GLY A 324 -18.62 4.98 -2.12
N ASP A 325 -19.39 3.92 -2.35
CA ASP A 325 -19.19 2.98 -3.44
C ASP A 325 -19.79 3.57 -4.73
N VAL A 326 -19.08 3.48 -5.85
CA VAL A 326 -19.57 3.99 -7.16
C VAL A 326 -20.85 3.28 -7.60
N ARG A 327 -21.08 2.06 -7.14
CA ARG A 327 -22.28 1.26 -7.43
C ARG A 327 -23.34 1.36 -6.33
N GLY A 328 -23.03 2.05 -5.24
CA GLY A 328 -23.91 2.20 -4.08
C GLY A 328 -24.81 3.42 -4.17
N ASP A 329 -25.93 3.38 -3.45
CA ASP A 329 -26.92 4.45 -3.38
C ASP A 329 -26.66 5.44 -2.24
N TYR A 330 -25.58 5.25 -1.46
CA TYR A 330 -25.29 6.06 -0.27
C TYR A 330 -23.79 6.27 -0.08
N GLY A 331 -23.47 7.28 0.72
CA GLY A 331 -22.12 7.52 1.23
C GLY A 331 -22.10 7.53 2.75
N GLU A 332 -20.95 7.31 3.31
CA GLU A 332 -20.69 7.36 4.76
C GLU A 332 -19.65 8.43 5.08
N SER A 333 -19.58 8.84 6.35
CA SER A 333 -18.51 9.71 6.82
C SER A 333 -17.12 9.06 6.59
N ASN A 334 -16.20 9.83 6.04
CA ASN A 334 -14.80 9.40 5.89
C ASN A 334 -13.92 9.85 7.06
N VAL A 335 -14.53 10.44 8.09
CA VAL A 335 -13.80 10.84 9.31
C VAL A 335 -13.68 9.63 10.21
N ALA A 336 -12.46 9.38 10.71
CA ALA A 336 -12.24 8.35 11.72
C ALA A 336 -13.09 8.66 12.96
N THR A 337 -13.89 7.71 13.39
CA THR A 337 -14.79 7.88 14.53
C THR A 337 -14.76 6.67 15.45
N THR A 338 -15.09 6.89 16.70
CA THR A 338 -15.25 5.83 17.71
C THR A 338 -16.68 5.30 17.77
N GLU A 339 -17.62 5.96 17.09
CA GLU A 339 -19.03 5.60 17.08
C GLU A 339 -19.49 5.23 15.67
N PRO A 340 -20.47 4.33 15.53
CA PRO A 340 -21.09 4.03 14.25
C PRO A 340 -21.69 5.30 13.62
N VAL A 341 -21.48 5.45 12.33
CA VAL A 341 -22.04 6.57 11.56
C VAL A 341 -23.18 6.03 10.71
N GLU A 342 -24.35 6.69 10.76
CA GLU A 342 -25.45 6.33 9.88
C GLU A 342 -25.10 6.62 8.42
N PRO A 343 -25.45 5.71 7.49
CA PRO A 343 -25.23 5.92 6.07
C PRO A 343 -25.96 7.18 5.56
N VAL A 344 -25.26 7.98 4.78
CA VAL A 344 -25.81 9.17 4.14
C VAL A 344 -26.19 8.84 2.70
N ARG A 345 -27.44 9.01 2.32
CA ARG A 345 -27.88 8.83 0.93
C ARG A 345 -27.33 9.95 0.06
N PRO A 346 -26.80 9.66 -1.13
CA PRO A 346 -26.47 10.69 -2.10
C PRO A 346 -27.72 11.52 -2.44
N ILE A 347 -27.55 12.81 -2.54
CA ILE A 347 -28.62 13.74 -2.95
C ILE A 347 -28.85 13.65 -4.45
#